data_f6642ad858c030e989dc8e305b5b8a13
#
_entry.id   f6642ad858c030e989dc8e305b5b8a13
#
_cell.length_a   1.000
_cell.length_b   1.000
_cell.length_c   1.000
_cell.angle_alpha   90.00
_cell.angle_beta   90.00
_cell.angle_gamma   90.00
#
_symmetry.space_group_name_H-M   'P 1'
#
loop_
_entity.id
_entity.type
_entity.pdbx_description
1 polymer ?
#
loop_
_entity_poly.entity_id
_entity_poly.type
_entity_poly.pdbx_seq_one_letter_code
_entity_poly.pdbx_strand_id
1 'polypeptide(L)'
;CYSFGNGVESDRIRDDYNATVIGKGVRVSSVLNEPYAEERLGSQMIFSGIFNSISGVNNTNQFLAAENITKTLNPTYGTLQKLHARDTDLIALCEDKCFRILANKDALYNADGSTNVTASNNVLGQTVPFVGEYGISKNPESFASFGFRTYFADKARGTILRLSRDGLTDIGDKDMSFYFQDKLRTSTGAFVGSYDTDASSYNVAIGTSNTSFKESVDGWNTTLSYVPEAGVSLNNEYYTFKNGELYEHSSQTRSNFYGTQFNSTVTPIFNDA
;
A
#
# COMPACT_ATOMS: atom_id res chain seq x y z
N CYS A 1 -3.74 22.03 -17.57
CA CYS A 1 -5.02 21.39 -17.83
C CYS A 1 -4.98 19.94 -17.35
N TYR A 2 -5.96 19.54 -16.57
CA TYR A 2 -6.15 18.13 -16.23
C TYR A 2 -7.39 17.63 -16.97
N SER A 3 -7.23 16.53 -17.66
CA SER A 3 -8.32 15.78 -18.24
C SER A 3 -8.35 14.41 -17.59
N PHE A 4 -9.41 14.12 -16.85
CA PHE A 4 -9.56 12.84 -16.19
C PHE A 4 -10.71 12.07 -16.81
N GLY A 5 -10.46 10.79 -17.07
CA GLY A 5 -11.46 9.80 -17.38
C GLY A 5 -12.04 9.87 -18.79
N ASN A 6 -12.59 10.98 -19.21
CA ASN A 6 -13.32 11.06 -20.48
C ASN A 6 -12.45 11.29 -21.71
N GLY A 7 -11.14 11.40 -21.53
CA GLY A 7 -10.21 11.68 -22.62
C GLY A 7 -10.32 13.12 -23.16
N VAL A 8 -9.36 13.49 -24.00
CA VAL A 8 -9.25 14.86 -24.55
C VAL A 8 -10.39 15.17 -25.55
N GLU A 9 -10.92 14.16 -26.18
CA GLU A 9 -11.96 14.32 -27.23
C GLU A 9 -13.39 14.38 -26.71
N SER A 10 -13.56 14.21 -25.38
CA SER A 10 -14.88 14.27 -24.77
C SER A 10 -15.37 15.72 -24.70
N ASP A 11 -16.59 15.96 -25.10
CA ASP A 11 -17.30 17.23 -24.93
C ASP A 11 -17.58 17.56 -23.45
N ARG A 12 -17.34 16.63 -22.55
CA ARG A 12 -17.40 16.79 -21.10
C ARG A 12 -16.16 17.41 -20.49
N ILE A 13 -15.10 17.64 -21.26
CA ILE A 13 -13.93 18.40 -20.83
C ILE A 13 -14.24 19.88 -20.92
N ARG A 14 -14.85 20.38 -19.89
CA ARG A 14 -15.17 21.81 -19.72
C ARG A 14 -14.74 22.25 -18.33
N ASP A 15 -14.65 23.56 -18.14
CA ASP A 15 -14.26 24.16 -16.86
C ASP A 15 -15.14 23.72 -15.69
N ASP A 16 -16.40 23.48 -15.94
CA ASP A 16 -17.42 23.12 -14.98
C ASP A 16 -17.76 21.61 -14.97
N TYR A 17 -17.03 20.79 -15.71
CA TYR A 17 -17.38 19.40 -15.91
C TYR A 17 -16.30 18.42 -15.42
N ASN A 18 -15.11 18.46 -15.94
CA ASN A 18 -14.01 17.57 -15.58
C ASN A 18 -12.80 18.31 -15.02
N ALA A 19 -12.90 19.61 -14.84
CA ALA A 19 -11.82 20.39 -14.29
C ALA A 19 -11.74 20.18 -12.78
N THR A 20 -10.58 19.79 -12.28
CA THR A 20 -10.26 19.94 -10.86
C THR A 20 -10.20 21.41 -10.53
N VAL A 21 -10.78 21.80 -9.40
CA VAL A 21 -10.55 23.12 -8.84
C VAL A 21 -9.11 23.17 -8.34
N ILE A 22 -8.23 23.70 -9.16
CA ILE A 22 -6.88 24.02 -8.74
C ILE A 22 -6.99 25.34 -7.99
N GLY A 23 -6.41 25.42 -6.80
CA GLY A 23 -6.51 26.62 -5.96
C GLY A 23 -5.99 27.91 -6.59
N LYS A 24 -5.30 27.82 -7.72
CA LYS A 24 -4.84 28.95 -8.55
C LYS A 24 -5.73 29.28 -9.74
N GLY A 25 -6.89 28.67 -9.84
CA GLY A 25 -7.97 29.09 -10.74
C GLY A 25 -7.71 28.96 -12.22
N VAL A 26 -6.84 28.05 -12.66
CA VAL A 26 -6.61 27.84 -14.09
C VAL A 26 -7.78 27.11 -14.71
N ARG A 27 -8.48 27.77 -15.59
CA ARG A 27 -9.52 27.18 -16.43
C ARG A 27 -9.05 27.15 -17.88
N VAL A 28 -9.53 26.20 -18.65
CA VAL A 28 -9.17 26.07 -20.06
C VAL A 28 -9.51 27.33 -20.88
N SER A 29 -10.57 28.02 -20.49
CA SER A 29 -11.02 29.28 -21.14
C SER A 29 -10.34 30.55 -20.59
N SER A 30 -9.50 30.45 -19.57
CA SER A 30 -8.86 31.61 -18.95
C SER A 30 -7.48 31.85 -19.52
N VAL A 31 -7.19 33.09 -19.88
CA VAL A 31 -5.83 33.52 -20.23
C VAL A 31 -5.19 34.04 -18.97
N LEU A 32 -4.15 33.37 -18.51
CA LEU A 32 -3.35 33.82 -17.39
C LEU A 32 -2.05 34.43 -17.89
N ASN A 33 -1.74 35.62 -17.37
CA ASN A 33 -0.47 36.30 -17.64
C ASN A 33 0.67 35.80 -16.75
N GLU A 34 0.37 34.91 -15.81
CA GLU A 34 1.37 34.32 -14.90
C GLU A 34 1.79 32.94 -15.36
N PRO A 35 3.07 32.58 -15.21
CA PRO A 35 3.53 31.24 -15.52
C PRO A 35 2.86 30.22 -14.61
N TYR A 36 2.43 29.11 -15.18
CA TYR A 36 1.89 27.98 -14.43
C TYR A 36 2.97 27.40 -13.51
N ALA A 37 2.65 27.24 -12.24
CA ALA A 37 3.48 26.52 -11.29
C ALA A 37 2.87 25.16 -11.01
N GLU A 38 3.73 24.15 -10.88
CA GLU A 38 3.32 22.83 -10.44
C GLU A 38 2.98 22.85 -8.94
N GLU A 39 1.82 22.34 -8.59
CA GLU A 39 1.42 22.13 -7.20
C GLU A 39 1.43 20.63 -6.90
N ARG A 40 2.16 20.22 -5.87
CA ARG A 40 2.26 18.83 -5.43
C ARG A 40 1.39 18.60 -4.20
N LEU A 41 0.28 17.93 -4.39
CA LEU A 41 -0.69 17.62 -3.35
C LEU A 41 -0.50 16.15 -2.89
N GLY A 42 0.64 15.86 -2.28
CA GLY A 42 1.05 14.50 -1.94
C GLY A 42 0.14 13.77 -0.94
N SER A 43 -0.65 14.50 -0.15
CA SER A 43 -1.59 13.94 0.82
C SER A 43 -3.04 13.89 0.32
N GLN A 44 -3.26 14.18 -0.96
CA GLN A 44 -4.58 14.17 -1.57
C GLN A 44 -4.75 12.99 -2.52
N MET A 45 -5.98 12.59 -2.68
CA MET A 45 -6.42 11.64 -3.69
C MET A 45 -7.62 12.20 -4.46
N ILE A 46 -7.75 11.78 -5.69
CA ILE A 46 -8.90 12.06 -6.53
C ILE A 46 -9.63 10.75 -6.80
N PHE A 47 -10.94 10.80 -6.89
CA PHE A 47 -11.76 9.62 -7.14
C PHE A 47 -12.86 9.91 -8.14
N SER A 48 -13.23 8.89 -8.92
CA SER A 48 -14.32 8.91 -9.88
C SER A 48 -15.66 8.59 -9.22
N GLY A 49 -16.71 8.55 -10.03
CA GLY A 49 -17.98 7.94 -9.65
C GLY A 49 -17.87 6.43 -9.42
N ILE A 50 -18.98 5.81 -9.12
CA ILE A 50 -19.05 4.38 -8.74
C ILE A 50 -19.39 3.50 -9.95
N PHE A 51 -19.07 2.23 -9.83
CA PHE A 51 -19.59 1.15 -10.65
C PHE A 51 -20.66 0.37 -9.86
N ASN A 52 -21.84 0.25 -10.44
CA ASN A 52 -22.93 -0.56 -9.89
C ASN A 52 -23.23 -1.70 -10.85
N SER A 53 -22.82 -2.91 -10.50
CA SER A 53 -23.00 -4.11 -11.30
C SER A 53 -24.48 -4.52 -11.48
N ILE A 54 -25.35 -4.14 -10.54
CA ILE A 54 -26.79 -4.50 -10.59
C ILE A 54 -27.53 -3.62 -11.60
N SER A 55 -27.30 -2.30 -11.56
CA SER A 55 -27.93 -1.35 -12.47
C SER A 55 -27.20 -1.19 -13.79
N GLY A 56 -25.98 -1.72 -13.93
CA GLY A 56 -25.11 -1.53 -15.09
C GLY A 56 -24.51 -0.13 -15.21
N VAL A 57 -24.74 0.75 -14.24
CA VAL A 57 -24.19 2.11 -14.25
C VAL A 57 -22.70 2.07 -13.96
N ASN A 58 -21.92 2.61 -14.88
CA ASN A 58 -20.47 2.72 -14.76
C ASN A 58 -20.03 4.19 -14.89
N ASN A 59 -19.69 4.79 -13.77
CA ASN A 59 -19.21 6.16 -13.67
C ASN A 59 -17.72 6.22 -13.30
N THR A 60 -16.98 5.13 -13.45
CA THR A 60 -15.55 5.06 -13.04
C THR A 60 -14.62 5.89 -13.92
N ASN A 61 -15.12 6.39 -15.06
CA ASN A 61 -14.40 7.31 -15.93
C ASN A 61 -14.88 8.77 -15.82
N GLN A 62 -15.72 9.08 -14.82
CA GLN A 62 -16.30 10.42 -14.65
C GLN A 62 -15.72 11.10 -13.43
N PHE A 63 -15.19 12.30 -13.66
CA PHE A 63 -14.63 13.18 -12.62
C PHE A 63 -15.31 14.54 -12.77
N LEU A 64 -16.43 14.72 -12.07
CA LEU A 64 -17.27 15.91 -12.20
C LEU A 64 -16.79 16.96 -11.20
N ALA A 65 -16.37 18.13 -11.69
CA ALA A 65 -15.92 19.22 -10.83
C ALA A 65 -17.05 19.84 -9.97
N ALA A 66 -18.32 19.62 -10.37
CA ALA A 66 -19.47 20.03 -9.58
C ALA A 66 -19.68 19.20 -8.31
N GLU A 67 -19.08 18.01 -8.25
CA GLU A 67 -19.12 17.11 -7.11
C GLU A 67 -17.78 17.12 -6.36
N ASN A 68 -17.80 16.66 -5.12
CA ASN A 68 -16.57 16.48 -4.39
C ASN A 68 -15.83 15.23 -4.89
N ILE A 69 -14.82 15.43 -5.72
CA ILE A 69 -13.99 14.38 -6.33
C ILE A 69 -12.63 14.24 -5.68
N THR A 70 -12.34 15.04 -4.66
CA THR A 70 -11.05 15.05 -3.98
C THR A 70 -11.20 14.70 -2.51
N LYS A 71 -10.26 13.95 -1.99
CA LYS A 71 -10.14 13.66 -0.55
C LYS A 71 -8.75 14.00 -0.08
N THR A 72 -8.67 14.87 0.92
CA THR A 72 -7.42 15.26 1.55
C THR A 72 -7.24 14.46 2.84
N LEU A 73 -6.09 13.83 2.98
CA LEU A 73 -5.62 13.27 4.24
C LEU A 73 -4.84 14.35 5.01
N ASN A 74 -4.68 14.18 6.31
CA ASN A 74 -3.94 15.13 7.10
C ASN A 74 -2.46 15.17 6.67
N PRO A 75 -1.96 16.30 6.15
CA PRO A 75 -0.60 16.42 5.62
C PRO A 75 0.49 16.25 6.68
N THR A 76 0.14 16.36 7.97
CA THR A 76 1.08 16.12 9.08
C THR A 76 1.66 14.70 9.05
N TYR A 77 0.95 13.74 8.47
CA TYR A 77 1.39 12.34 8.38
C TYR A 77 2.15 12.02 7.09
N GLY A 78 2.62 13.03 6.39
CA GLY A 78 3.37 12.90 5.17
C GLY A 78 2.52 12.57 3.95
N THR A 79 3.17 12.16 2.88
CA THR A 79 2.52 11.88 1.60
C THR A 79 1.88 10.50 1.57
N LEU A 80 0.82 10.36 0.79
CA LEU A 80 0.18 9.09 0.51
C LEU A 80 1.10 8.24 -0.38
N GLN A 81 1.46 7.05 0.07
CA GLN A 81 2.41 6.17 -0.60
C GLN A 81 1.73 4.97 -1.27
N LYS A 82 0.69 4.42 -0.65
CA LYS A 82 0.00 3.24 -1.17
C LYS A 82 -1.48 3.27 -0.86
N LEU A 83 -2.28 2.87 -1.84
CA LEU A 83 -3.69 2.56 -1.66
C LEU A 83 -3.91 1.06 -1.82
N HIS A 84 -4.73 0.50 -0.96
CA HIS A 84 -5.11 -0.92 -1.02
C HIS A 84 -6.61 -1.08 -0.72
N ALA A 85 -7.33 -1.67 -1.67
CA ALA A 85 -8.73 -1.99 -1.47
C ALA A 85 -8.85 -3.26 -0.62
N ARG A 86 -9.65 -3.19 0.44
CA ARG A 86 -9.91 -4.32 1.33
C ARG A 86 -11.41 -4.41 1.61
N ASP A 87 -12.05 -5.44 1.07
CA ASP A 87 -13.50 -5.63 1.15
C ASP A 87 -14.28 -4.35 0.74
N THR A 88 -14.84 -3.66 1.73
CA THR A 88 -15.64 -2.46 1.54
C THR A 88 -14.93 -1.19 1.98
N ASP A 89 -13.66 -1.29 2.34
CA ASP A 89 -12.85 -0.18 2.84
C ASP A 89 -11.63 0.04 1.94
N LEU A 90 -11.19 1.28 1.85
CA LEU A 90 -9.94 1.65 1.24
C LEU A 90 -8.91 1.92 2.32
N ILE A 91 -7.81 1.19 2.28
CA ILE A 91 -6.66 1.43 3.16
C ILE A 91 -5.71 2.40 2.48
N ALA A 92 -5.42 3.49 3.15
CA ALA A 92 -4.47 4.51 2.73
C ALA A 92 -3.24 4.49 3.65
N LEU A 93 -2.09 4.17 3.08
CA LEU A 93 -0.81 4.12 3.79
C LEU A 93 -0.03 5.39 3.46
N CYS A 94 0.09 6.27 4.46
CA CYS A 94 0.94 7.45 4.39
C CYS A 94 2.34 7.16 4.94
N GLU A 95 3.23 8.13 4.85
CA GLU A 95 4.60 7.98 5.37
C GLU A 95 4.62 7.61 6.85
N ASP A 96 3.79 8.28 7.67
CA ASP A 96 3.82 8.18 9.12
C ASP A 96 2.54 7.62 9.76
N LYS A 97 1.49 7.39 8.96
CA LYS A 97 0.20 6.92 9.47
C LYS A 97 -0.54 6.06 8.46
N CYS A 98 -1.33 5.12 8.98
CA CYS A 98 -2.22 4.28 8.20
C CYS A 98 -3.67 4.66 8.49
N PHE A 99 -4.49 4.74 7.45
CA PHE A 99 -5.89 5.11 7.53
C PHE A 99 -6.78 4.07 6.87
N ARG A 100 -7.97 3.93 7.43
CA ARG A 100 -9.10 3.29 6.80
C ARG A 100 -10.08 4.36 6.32
N ILE A 101 -10.42 4.33 5.06
CA ILE A 101 -11.40 5.22 4.43
C ILE A 101 -12.62 4.36 4.11
N LEU A 102 -13.76 4.76 4.63
CA LEU A 102 -15.01 4.07 4.38
C LEU A 102 -15.49 4.37 2.96
N ALA A 103 -15.85 3.34 2.21
CA ALA A 103 -16.38 3.49 0.85
C ALA A 103 -17.90 3.39 0.87
N ASN A 104 -18.59 4.39 0.33
CA ASN A 104 -20.07 4.52 0.32
C ASN A 104 -20.73 4.40 1.71
N LYS A 105 -19.98 4.76 2.74
CA LYS A 105 -20.42 4.66 4.14
C LYS A 105 -19.85 5.80 4.96
N ASP A 106 -20.58 6.23 5.97
CA ASP A 106 -20.10 7.14 7.00
C ASP A 106 -20.33 6.53 8.39
N ALA A 107 -19.44 6.82 9.32
CA ALA A 107 -19.54 6.40 10.70
C ALA A 107 -20.24 7.50 11.53
N LEU A 108 -21.31 7.14 12.21
CA LEU A 108 -21.97 7.98 13.20
C LEU A 108 -21.53 7.52 14.60
N TYR A 109 -21.01 8.46 15.37
CA TYR A 109 -20.62 8.22 16.75
C TYR A 109 -21.76 8.63 17.68
N ASN A 110 -22.20 7.71 18.51
CA ASN A 110 -23.18 7.97 19.55
C ASN A 110 -22.51 8.60 20.78
N ALA A 111 -23.29 9.22 21.64
CA ALA A 111 -22.80 9.84 22.87
C ALA A 111 -22.16 8.84 23.84
N ASP A 112 -22.47 7.56 23.72
CA ASP A 112 -21.91 6.45 24.52
C ASP A 112 -20.58 5.91 23.94
N GLY A 113 -20.09 6.49 22.83
CA GLY A 113 -18.89 6.05 22.14
C GLY A 113 -19.07 4.89 21.17
N SER A 114 -20.29 4.35 21.05
CA SER A 114 -20.58 3.32 20.05
C SER A 114 -20.63 3.91 18.64
N THR A 115 -20.26 3.10 17.64
CA THR A 115 -20.22 3.54 16.25
C THR A 115 -21.28 2.79 15.44
N ASN A 116 -22.14 3.53 14.77
CA ASN A 116 -23.05 3.01 13.76
C ASN A 116 -22.55 3.38 12.36
N VAL A 117 -22.59 2.45 11.43
CA VAL A 117 -22.25 2.69 10.03
C VAL A 117 -23.53 2.86 9.22
N THR A 118 -23.64 3.99 8.53
CA THR A 118 -24.77 4.30 7.65
C THR A 118 -24.32 4.36 6.21
N ALA A 119 -25.23 4.04 5.28
CA ALA A 119 -24.98 4.27 3.86
C ALA A 119 -24.86 5.77 3.58
N SER A 120 -23.90 6.14 2.75
CA SER A 120 -23.65 7.51 2.31
C SER A 120 -23.60 7.58 0.79
N ASN A 121 -24.03 8.70 0.24
CA ASN A 121 -23.88 8.97 -1.20
C ASN A 121 -22.45 9.39 -1.56
N ASN A 122 -21.61 9.63 -0.55
CA ASN A 122 -20.19 9.95 -0.78
C ASN A 122 -19.44 8.68 -1.16
N VAL A 123 -18.74 8.71 -2.27
CA VAL A 123 -17.90 7.59 -2.74
C VAL A 123 -16.84 7.24 -1.71
N LEU A 124 -16.13 8.27 -1.20
CA LEU A 124 -15.20 8.14 -0.08
C LEU A 124 -15.74 8.88 1.13
N GLY A 125 -16.18 8.14 2.13
CA GLY A 125 -16.71 8.64 3.39
C GLY A 125 -15.61 9.01 4.38
N GLN A 126 -15.87 8.80 5.66
CA GLN A 126 -14.98 9.21 6.75
C GLN A 126 -13.64 8.46 6.71
N THR A 127 -12.58 9.19 7.08
CA THR A 127 -11.24 8.66 7.27
C THR A 127 -11.02 8.34 8.74
N VAL A 128 -10.70 7.10 9.05
CA VAL A 128 -10.45 6.61 10.41
C VAL A 128 -8.99 6.17 10.52
N PRO A 129 -8.18 6.79 11.38
CA PRO A 129 -6.80 6.36 11.58
C PRO A 129 -6.76 5.03 12.34
N PHE A 130 -5.80 4.17 11.99
CA PHE A 130 -5.46 3.03 12.82
C PHE A 130 -4.73 3.46 14.09
N VAL A 131 -4.87 2.67 15.14
CA VAL A 131 -4.15 2.87 16.39
C VAL A 131 -2.66 2.62 16.17
N GLY A 132 -1.80 3.43 16.78
CA GLY A 132 -0.37 3.41 16.59
C GLY A 132 0.14 4.46 15.60
N GLU A 133 1.35 4.92 15.80
CA GLU A 133 2.01 5.94 14.98
C GLU A 133 2.95 5.25 13.97
N TYR A 134 2.36 4.45 13.07
CA TYR A 134 3.08 3.67 12.08
C TYR A 134 2.60 4.01 10.67
N GLY A 135 3.54 4.06 9.73
CA GLY A 135 3.29 4.28 8.31
C GLY A 135 4.15 3.37 7.42
N ILE A 136 4.06 3.54 6.12
CA ILE A 136 4.88 2.77 5.17
C ILE A 136 6.19 3.49 4.83
N SER A 137 6.46 4.63 5.48
CA SER A 137 7.56 5.53 5.11
C SER A 137 7.50 5.87 3.62
N LYS A 138 8.63 5.88 2.91
CA LYS A 138 8.72 6.07 1.44
C LYS A 138 9.09 4.77 0.72
N ASN A 139 8.55 3.66 1.20
CA ASN A 139 8.89 2.33 0.70
C ASN A 139 7.63 1.50 0.33
N PRO A 140 6.81 1.98 -0.62
CA PRO A 140 5.57 1.30 -1.01
C PRO A 140 5.81 -0.09 -1.61
N GLU A 141 7.00 -0.39 -2.09
CA GLU A 141 7.39 -1.69 -2.64
C GLU A 141 7.54 -2.77 -1.58
N SER A 142 7.67 -2.38 -0.29
CA SER A 142 7.67 -3.34 0.83
C SER A 142 6.30 -3.97 1.09
N PHE A 143 5.26 -3.42 0.47
CA PHE A 143 3.89 -3.86 0.68
C PHE A 143 3.62 -5.21 0.02
N ALA A 144 3.02 -6.12 0.78
CA ALA A 144 2.41 -7.33 0.26
C ALA A 144 1.08 -7.60 0.97
N SER A 145 0.16 -8.26 0.29
CA SER A 145 -1.15 -8.60 0.86
C SER A 145 -1.51 -10.06 0.58
N PHE A 146 -2.14 -10.69 1.56
CA PHE A 146 -2.71 -12.02 1.42
C PHE A 146 -3.98 -12.14 2.28
N GLY A 147 -5.09 -12.39 1.64
CA GLY A 147 -6.40 -12.39 2.30
C GLY A 147 -6.68 -11.05 2.98
N PHE A 148 -6.94 -11.07 4.28
CA PHE A 148 -7.19 -9.86 5.07
C PHE A 148 -5.94 -9.23 5.68
N ARG A 149 -4.78 -9.83 5.47
CA ARG A 149 -3.52 -9.36 6.03
C ARG A 149 -2.74 -8.60 4.99
N THR A 150 -2.16 -7.51 5.43
CA THR A 150 -1.18 -6.74 4.65
C THR A 150 0.07 -6.52 5.48
N TYR A 151 1.20 -6.56 4.82
CA TYR A 151 2.52 -6.46 5.43
C TYR A 151 3.27 -5.32 4.76
N PHE A 152 4.04 -4.58 5.52
CA PHE A 152 4.87 -3.50 5.01
C PHE A 152 5.96 -3.10 6.01
N ALA A 153 6.98 -2.40 5.53
CA ALA A 153 8.09 -1.92 6.34
C ALA A 153 7.92 -0.44 6.70
N ASP A 154 8.10 -0.12 7.97
CA ASP A 154 8.24 1.25 8.45
C ASP A 154 9.72 1.56 8.72
N LYS A 155 10.36 2.22 7.77
CA LYS A 155 11.76 2.60 7.88
C LYS A 155 12.00 3.62 9.00
N ALA A 156 11.07 4.56 9.20
CA ALA A 156 11.21 5.63 10.17
C ALA A 156 11.26 5.07 11.60
N ARG A 157 10.47 4.04 11.89
CA ARG A 157 10.42 3.37 13.19
C ARG A 157 11.32 2.14 13.27
N GLY A 158 11.84 1.69 12.13
CA GLY A 158 12.78 0.56 12.06
C GLY A 158 12.13 -0.79 12.33
N THR A 159 10.89 -0.98 11.86
CA THR A 159 10.13 -2.21 12.10
C THR A 159 9.33 -2.66 10.90
N ILE A 160 8.82 -3.89 10.97
CA ILE A 160 7.91 -4.49 9.99
C ILE A 160 6.54 -4.64 10.62
N LEU A 161 5.52 -4.26 9.88
CA LEU A 161 4.14 -4.22 10.36
C LEU A 161 3.26 -5.20 9.61
N ARG A 162 2.30 -5.73 10.34
CA ARG A 162 1.16 -6.48 9.82
C ARG A 162 -0.11 -5.73 10.14
N LEU A 163 -0.92 -5.42 9.15
CA LEU A 163 -2.27 -4.92 9.30
C LEU A 163 -3.26 -6.04 9.03
N SER A 164 -4.13 -6.32 9.98
CA SER A 164 -5.19 -7.32 9.87
C SER A 164 -6.54 -6.76 10.33
N ARG A 165 -7.53 -7.61 10.61
CA ARG A 165 -8.85 -7.16 11.11
C ARG A 165 -8.78 -6.54 12.51
N ASP A 166 -7.89 -7.01 13.32
CA ASP A 166 -7.61 -6.59 14.70
C ASP A 166 -6.73 -5.34 14.80
N GLY A 167 -6.28 -4.82 13.65
CA GLY A 167 -5.51 -3.59 13.58
C GLY A 167 -4.05 -3.82 13.16
N LEU A 168 -3.20 -2.86 13.53
CA LEU A 168 -1.75 -2.91 13.28
C LEU A 168 -1.04 -3.71 14.37
N THR A 169 -0.18 -4.62 13.96
CA THR A 169 0.69 -5.40 14.84
C THR A 169 2.14 -5.24 14.37
N ASP A 170 3.03 -4.96 15.30
CA ASP A 170 4.46 -4.97 15.07
C ASP A 170 4.95 -6.41 15.05
N ILE A 171 5.32 -6.92 13.87
CA ILE A 171 5.90 -8.24 13.69
C ILE A 171 7.42 -8.22 13.65
N GLY A 172 8.02 -7.04 13.48
CA GLY A 172 9.46 -6.84 13.56
C GLY A 172 10.01 -7.04 14.97
N ASP A 173 9.16 -6.84 15.99
CA ASP A 173 9.51 -7.04 17.39
C ASP A 173 9.51 -8.52 17.84
N LYS A 174 9.15 -9.45 16.96
CA LYS A 174 9.19 -10.89 17.21
C LYS A 174 10.65 -11.40 17.19
N ASP A 175 11.37 -11.16 18.28
CA ASP A 175 12.76 -11.55 18.52
C ASP A 175 13.81 -10.97 17.54
N MET A 176 13.40 -10.03 16.65
CA MET A 176 14.28 -9.44 15.64
C MET A 176 14.29 -7.90 15.61
N SER A 177 13.86 -7.26 16.68
CA SER A 177 13.74 -5.80 16.78
C SER A 177 15.05 -5.07 16.41
N PHE A 178 16.16 -5.43 17.04
CA PHE A 178 17.47 -4.82 16.76
C PHE A 178 17.95 -5.07 15.34
N TYR A 179 17.69 -6.25 14.79
CA TYR A 179 18.04 -6.58 13.42
C TYR A 179 17.32 -5.67 12.41
N PHE A 180 16.00 -5.50 12.56
CA PHE A 180 15.24 -4.65 11.66
C PHE A 180 15.57 -3.18 11.85
N GLN A 181 15.76 -2.72 13.08
CA GLN A 181 16.18 -1.34 13.33
C GLN A 181 17.51 -1.01 12.63
N ASP A 182 18.50 -1.90 12.73
CA ASP A 182 19.79 -1.70 12.07
C ASP A 182 19.66 -1.77 10.54
N LYS A 183 19.03 -2.82 10.01
CA LYS A 183 18.90 -3.03 8.57
C LYS A 183 18.08 -1.93 7.89
N LEU A 184 16.94 -1.53 8.47
CA LEU A 184 16.09 -0.50 7.88
C LEU A 184 16.73 0.88 7.91
N ARG A 185 17.48 1.21 8.97
CA ARG A 185 18.20 2.49 9.07
C ARG A 185 19.35 2.60 8.10
N THR A 186 20.14 1.55 7.96
CA THR A 186 21.37 1.55 7.16
C THR A 186 21.11 1.35 5.66
N SER A 187 20.00 0.72 5.30
CA SER A 187 19.68 0.47 3.89
C SER A 187 19.24 1.74 3.16
N THR A 188 19.83 1.98 1.99
CA THR A 188 19.49 3.10 1.11
C THR A 188 18.65 2.69 -0.10
N GLY A 189 18.50 1.40 -0.36
CA GLY A 189 17.73 0.86 -1.49
C GLY A 189 16.24 0.73 -1.19
N ALA A 190 15.47 0.36 -2.20
CA ALA A 190 14.08 -0.01 -2.05
C ALA A 190 13.94 -1.29 -1.20
N PHE A 191 12.86 -1.37 -0.46
CA PHE A 191 12.49 -2.58 0.27
C PHE A 191 11.44 -3.32 -0.54
N VAL A 192 11.64 -4.60 -0.78
CA VAL A 192 10.75 -5.40 -1.61
C VAL A 192 10.01 -6.40 -0.75
N GLY A 193 8.71 -6.21 -0.64
CA GLY A 193 7.81 -7.14 0.04
C GLY A 193 7.10 -8.04 -0.96
N SER A 194 6.92 -9.29 -0.61
CA SER A 194 6.10 -10.23 -1.37
C SER A 194 5.52 -11.29 -0.45
N TYR A 195 4.39 -11.85 -0.85
CA TYR A 195 3.79 -12.96 -0.13
C TYR A 195 3.91 -14.24 -0.97
N ASP A 196 4.56 -15.23 -0.41
CA ASP A 196 4.71 -16.55 -0.99
C ASP A 196 3.54 -17.42 -0.51
N THR A 197 2.62 -17.79 -1.42
CA THR A 197 1.45 -18.60 -1.08
C THR A 197 1.79 -20.05 -0.89
N ASP A 198 2.80 -20.60 -1.56
CA ASP A 198 3.26 -21.97 -1.41
C ASP A 198 3.88 -22.18 -0.01
N ALA A 199 4.81 -21.32 0.39
CA ALA A 199 5.39 -21.35 1.72
C ALA A 199 4.49 -20.75 2.81
N SER A 200 3.40 -20.06 2.44
CA SER A 200 2.52 -19.29 3.34
C SER A 200 3.31 -18.30 4.21
N SER A 201 4.16 -17.52 3.59
CA SER A 201 5.06 -16.59 4.28
C SER A 201 5.16 -15.23 3.60
N TYR A 202 5.36 -14.18 4.41
CA TYR A 202 5.72 -12.86 3.93
C TYR A 202 7.23 -12.75 3.84
N ASN A 203 7.74 -12.46 2.67
CA ASN A 203 9.15 -12.26 2.39
C ASN A 203 9.45 -10.78 2.25
N VAL A 204 10.46 -10.29 2.94
CA VAL A 204 10.92 -8.90 2.84
C VAL A 204 12.41 -8.84 2.56
N ALA A 205 12.76 -8.25 1.41
CA ALA A 205 14.13 -7.98 1.04
C ALA A 205 14.50 -6.54 1.40
N ILE A 206 15.55 -6.39 2.20
CA ILE A 206 16.10 -5.12 2.68
C ILE A 206 17.59 -5.08 2.31
N GLY A 207 17.93 -4.30 1.29
CA GLY A 207 19.30 -4.28 0.78
C GLY A 207 19.74 -5.64 0.23
N THR A 208 20.69 -6.29 0.86
CA THR A 208 21.22 -7.61 0.48
C THR A 208 20.61 -8.76 1.30
N SER A 209 19.75 -8.48 2.25
CA SER A 209 19.12 -9.48 3.10
C SER A 209 17.68 -9.69 2.69
N ASN A 210 17.23 -10.93 2.67
CA ASN A 210 15.83 -11.29 2.44
C ASN A 210 15.40 -12.23 3.56
N THR A 211 14.38 -11.84 4.31
CA THR A 211 13.89 -12.58 5.49
C THR A 211 12.43 -12.94 5.32
N SER A 212 12.03 -14.07 5.88
CA SER A 212 10.71 -14.63 5.75
C SER A 212 10.01 -14.73 7.10
N PHE A 213 8.80 -14.15 7.18
CA PHE A 213 7.90 -14.25 8.32
C PHE A 213 6.80 -15.27 8.05
N LYS A 214 6.57 -16.16 8.98
CA LYS A 214 5.54 -17.19 8.86
C LYS A 214 4.51 -17.08 9.98
N GLU A 215 3.26 -16.86 9.60
CA GLU A 215 2.14 -16.70 10.55
C GLU A 215 1.90 -17.93 11.43
N SER A 216 2.07 -19.14 10.89
CA SER A 216 1.84 -20.38 11.66
C SER A 216 2.84 -20.60 12.78
N VAL A 217 4.00 -19.94 12.71
CA VAL A 217 5.06 -19.98 13.72
C VAL A 217 5.05 -18.69 14.54
N ASP A 218 4.31 -17.68 14.08
CA ASP A 218 4.29 -16.31 14.64
C ASP A 218 5.70 -15.72 14.80
N GLY A 219 6.54 -15.94 13.78
CA GLY A 219 7.93 -15.52 13.86
C GLY A 219 8.67 -15.52 12.53
N TRP A 220 9.88 -14.97 12.56
CA TRP A 220 10.82 -14.94 11.46
C TRP A 220 11.57 -16.27 11.42
N ASN A 221 11.36 -17.05 10.38
CA ASN A 221 11.79 -18.45 10.36
C ASN A 221 13.00 -18.72 9.49
N THR A 222 13.29 -17.86 8.50
CA THR A 222 14.41 -18.11 7.60
C THR A 222 14.95 -16.83 6.97
N THR A 223 16.22 -16.87 6.59
CA THR A 223 16.86 -15.93 5.69
C THR A 223 17.01 -16.58 4.33
N LEU A 224 16.48 -15.92 3.31
CA LEU A 224 16.51 -16.41 1.95
C LEU A 224 17.80 -15.98 1.24
N SER A 225 18.40 -16.88 0.46
CA SER A 225 19.68 -16.63 -0.22
C SER A 225 19.55 -15.76 -1.46
N TYR A 226 18.36 -15.39 -1.86
CA TYR A 226 18.10 -14.54 -3.02
C TYR A 226 17.48 -13.20 -2.62
N VAL A 227 17.73 -12.18 -3.42
CA VAL A 227 17.17 -10.84 -3.25
C VAL A 227 16.43 -10.46 -4.54
N PRO A 228 15.09 -10.46 -4.51
CA PRO A 228 14.28 -10.13 -5.68
C PRO A 228 14.19 -8.63 -5.91
N GLU A 229 13.83 -8.22 -7.12
CA GLU A 229 13.41 -6.87 -7.46
C GLU A 229 11.90 -6.66 -7.30
N ALA A 230 11.15 -7.74 -7.49
CA ALA A 230 9.72 -7.84 -7.19
C ALA A 230 9.35 -9.30 -6.97
N GLY A 231 8.25 -9.56 -6.27
CA GLY A 231 7.73 -10.90 -6.07
C GLY A 231 6.21 -10.92 -6.11
N VAL A 232 5.65 -11.97 -6.68
CA VAL A 232 4.20 -12.16 -6.80
C VAL A 232 3.86 -13.64 -6.72
N SER A 233 2.74 -13.96 -6.08
CA SER A 233 2.17 -15.30 -6.15
C SER A 233 0.98 -15.31 -7.10
N LEU A 234 0.98 -16.27 -8.00
CA LEU A 234 -0.08 -16.49 -8.96
C LEU A 234 -0.40 -17.98 -9.01
N ASN A 235 -1.68 -18.35 -8.91
CA ASN A 235 -2.13 -19.73 -8.96
C ASN A 235 -1.41 -20.68 -7.98
N ASN A 236 -1.12 -20.18 -6.78
CA ASN A 236 -0.40 -20.87 -5.71
C ASN A 236 1.08 -21.19 -6.02
N GLU A 237 1.63 -20.61 -7.06
CA GLU A 237 3.04 -20.64 -7.40
C GLU A 237 3.67 -19.28 -7.09
N TYR A 238 4.91 -19.27 -6.65
CA TYR A 238 5.61 -18.05 -6.29
C TYR A 238 6.66 -17.69 -7.34
N TYR A 239 6.58 -16.46 -7.81
CA TYR A 239 7.45 -15.92 -8.84
C TYR A 239 8.20 -14.68 -8.34
N THR A 240 9.44 -14.53 -8.78
CA THR A 240 10.22 -13.33 -8.52
C THR A 240 10.87 -12.80 -9.79
N PHE A 241 11.13 -11.50 -9.80
CA PHE A 241 11.85 -10.83 -10.89
C PHE A 241 13.28 -10.52 -10.47
N LYS A 242 14.20 -10.72 -11.39
CA LYS A 242 15.61 -10.35 -11.23
C LYS A 242 16.25 -10.05 -12.57
N ASN A 243 16.87 -8.86 -12.69
CA ASN A 243 17.55 -8.41 -13.92
C ASN A 243 16.66 -8.45 -15.18
N GLY A 244 15.37 -8.17 -15.02
CA GLY A 244 14.38 -8.21 -16.11
C GLY A 244 13.88 -9.60 -16.49
N GLU A 245 14.29 -10.64 -15.78
CA GLU A 245 13.85 -12.01 -15.99
C GLU A 245 12.89 -12.47 -14.89
N LEU A 246 11.97 -13.36 -15.25
CA LEU A 246 10.99 -13.97 -14.35
C LEU A 246 11.49 -15.37 -13.93
N TYR A 247 11.49 -15.61 -12.63
CA TYR A 247 11.90 -16.89 -12.05
C TYR A 247 10.77 -17.50 -11.24
N GLU A 248 10.48 -18.77 -11.50
CA GLU A 248 9.59 -19.59 -10.71
C GLU A 248 10.34 -20.23 -9.55
N HIS A 249 9.75 -20.18 -8.36
CA HIS A 249 10.28 -20.83 -7.17
C HIS A 249 9.70 -22.23 -6.98
N SER A 250 10.24 -22.98 -6.02
CA SER A 250 9.82 -24.35 -5.70
C SER A 250 10.01 -25.36 -6.85
N SER A 251 10.92 -25.06 -7.79
CA SER A 251 11.25 -25.94 -8.91
C SER A 251 11.98 -27.22 -8.46
N GLN A 252 12.16 -28.18 -9.40
CA GLN A 252 12.87 -29.43 -9.14
C GLN A 252 14.36 -29.21 -8.77
N THR A 253 14.96 -28.14 -9.26
CA THR A 253 16.35 -27.77 -8.93
C THR A 253 16.39 -27.03 -7.60
N ARG A 254 16.79 -27.75 -6.55
CA ARG A 254 16.80 -27.21 -5.18
C ARG A 254 17.98 -26.30 -4.93
N SER A 255 17.75 -25.28 -4.12
CA SER A 255 18.77 -24.30 -3.65
C SER A 255 19.50 -23.56 -4.79
N ASN A 256 18.90 -23.51 -5.98
CA ASN A 256 19.40 -22.72 -7.10
C ASN A 256 18.52 -21.50 -7.30
N PHE A 257 19.07 -20.31 -7.12
CA PHE A 257 18.35 -19.04 -7.28
C PHE A 257 19.08 -18.16 -8.29
N TYR A 258 18.38 -17.73 -9.31
CA TYR A 258 18.90 -16.87 -10.39
C TYR A 258 20.16 -17.45 -11.04
N GLY A 259 20.17 -18.78 -11.28
CA GLY A 259 21.31 -19.48 -11.87
C GLY A 259 22.49 -19.75 -10.92
N THR A 260 22.39 -19.35 -9.66
CA THR A 260 23.44 -19.57 -8.65
C THR A 260 23.01 -20.64 -7.66
N GLN A 261 23.89 -21.62 -7.42
CA GLN A 261 23.68 -22.67 -6.44
C GLN A 261 24.10 -22.18 -5.03
N PHE A 262 23.23 -22.36 -4.06
CA PHE A 262 23.46 -22.02 -2.66
C PHE A 262 23.43 -23.27 -1.77
N ASN A 263 24.12 -23.20 -0.63
CA ASN A 263 24.04 -24.22 0.39
C ASN A 263 22.94 -23.87 1.41
N SER A 264 22.17 -24.86 1.84
CA SER A 264 21.26 -24.70 2.96
C SER A 264 22.03 -24.88 4.27
N THR A 265 21.91 -23.90 5.17
CA THR A 265 22.58 -23.94 6.48
C THR A 265 21.57 -23.82 7.60
N VAL A 266 21.80 -24.57 8.69
CA VAL A 266 21.04 -24.47 9.93
C VAL A 266 22.03 -24.16 11.04
N THR A 267 21.80 -23.07 11.76
CA THR A 267 22.65 -22.68 12.90
C THR A 267 21.82 -22.74 14.17
N PRO A 268 21.82 -23.86 14.89
CA PRO A 268 21.13 -23.96 16.19
C PRO A 268 21.94 -23.25 17.27
N ILE A 269 21.23 -22.60 18.18
CA ILE A 269 21.79 -22.05 19.41
C ILE A 269 21.39 -22.99 20.54
N PHE A 270 22.35 -23.55 21.21
CA PHE A 270 22.12 -24.34 22.42
C PHE A 270 22.46 -23.46 23.63
N ASN A 271 21.48 -23.24 24.49
CA ASN A 271 21.75 -22.67 25.79
C ASN A 271 22.06 -23.87 26.73
N ASP A 272 23.30 -23.97 27.16
CA ASP A 272 23.62 -24.80 28.31
C ASP A 272 23.03 -24.15 29.56
N ALA A 273 22.10 -24.86 30.21
CA ALA A 273 21.41 -24.41 31.42
C ALA A 273 22.32 -24.54 32.63
#